data_ac02af57a7e51dc9e50f903c9fcf2745
#
_entry.id   ac02af57a7e51dc9e50f903c9fcf2745
#
_cell.length_a   1.000
_cell.length_b   1.000
_cell.length_c   1.000
_cell.angle_alpha   90.00
_cell.angle_beta   90.00
_cell.angle_gamma   90.00
#
_symmetry.space_group_name_H-M   'P 1'
#
loop_
_entity.id
_entity.type
_entity.pdbx_description
1 polymer ?
#
loop_
_entity_poly.entity_id
_entity_poly.type
_entity_poly.pdbx_seq_one_letter_code
_entity_poly.pdbx_strand_id
1 'polypeptide(L)'
;YLGRGYSFPVALEGALKLKEISYIHAEGYPAAEMKHGPIALIDAEMPVVVVATHNAMYEKIMSNIQEIKARKGKVIALVTEGDTVISKLADDCIELPETLECLEPLIATVPLQLLAYHVAICKGKNVDQPRNLAKSVTVE
;
A
#
# COMPACT_ATOMS: atom_id res chain seq x y z
N TYR A 1 2.45 2.01 -4.05
CA TYR A 1 2.36 0.96 -3.06
C TYR A 1 3.62 0.11 -3.08
N LEU A 2 4.16 -0.22 -1.91
CA LEU A 2 5.40 -0.98 -1.79
C LEU A 2 5.23 -2.18 -0.86
N GLY A 3 5.85 -3.29 -1.23
CA GLY A 3 5.93 -4.50 -0.42
C GLY A 3 7.17 -5.33 -0.75
N ARG A 4 7.53 -6.24 0.15
CA ARG A 4 8.60 -7.23 -0.06
C ARG A 4 8.08 -8.63 0.21
N GLY A 5 8.64 -9.65 -0.46
CA GLY A 5 8.21 -11.03 -0.27
C GLY A 5 6.71 -11.20 -0.48
N TYR A 6 6.02 -11.80 0.46
CA TYR A 6 4.57 -12.00 0.44
C TYR A 6 3.76 -10.69 0.42
N SER A 7 4.34 -9.58 0.90
CA SER A 7 3.68 -8.28 0.91
C SER A 7 3.71 -7.57 -0.45
N PHE A 8 4.51 -8.01 -1.41
CA PHE A 8 4.52 -7.39 -2.74
C PHE A 8 3.21 -7.64 -3.52
N PRO A 9 2.68 -8.86 -3.62
CA PRO A 9 1.36 -9.05 -4.22
C PRO A 9 0.25 -8.26 -3.52
N VAL A 10 0.33 -8.07 -2.21
CA VAL A 10 -0.61 -7.23 -1.45
C VAL A 10 -0.53 -5.76 -1.88
N ALA A 11 0.68 -5.25 -2.09
CA ALA A 11 0.89 -3.89 -2.60
C ALA A 11 0.28 -3.71 -4.02
N LEU A 12 0.39 -4.72 -4.88
CA LEU A 12 -0.25 -4.73 -6.20
C LEU A 12 -1.77 -4.68 -6.09
N GLU A 13 -2.35 -5.50 -5.22
CA GLU A 13 -3.79 -5.54 -4.97
C GLU A 13 -4.30 -4.21 -4.40
N GLY A 14 -3.60 -3.62 -3.43
CA GLY A 14 -3.96 -2.32 -2.86
C GLY A 14 -3.96 -1.21 -3.91
N ALA A 15 -2.94 -1.17 -4.78
CA ALA A 15 -2.87 -0.22 -5.88
C ALA A 15 -4.01 -0.44 -6.90
N LEU A 16 -4.35 -1.70 -7.20
CA LEU A 16 -5.45 -2.06 -8.08
C LEU A 16 -6.78 -1.57 -7.51
N LYS A 17 -7.08 -1.89 -6.24
CA LYS A 17 -8.33 -1.46 -5.58
C LYS A 17 -8.48 0.06 -5.56
N LEU A 18 -7.40 0.79 -5.29
CA LEU A 18 -7.46 2.25 -5.33
C LEU A 18 -7.80 2.77 -6.74
N LYS A 19 -7.16 2.24 -7.77
CA LYS A 19 -7.45 2.63 -9.17
C LYS A 19 -8.90 2.37 -9.55
N GLU A 20 -9.41 1.18 -9.25
CA GLU A 20 -10.72 0.72 -9.68
C GLU A 20 -11.87 1.60 -9.21
N ILE A 21 -11.84 2.06 -7.95
CA ILE A 21 -12.99 2.73 -7.34
C ILE A 21 -12.78 4.22 -7.09
N SER A 22 -11.54 4.69 -6.94
CA SER A 22 -11.25 6.11 -6.71
C SER A 22 -10.81 6.86 -7.96
N TYR A 23 -10.41 6.15 -9.02
CA TYR A 23 -9.83 6.66 -10.27
C TYR A 23 -8.53 7.46 -10.06
N ILE A 24 -7.85 7.20 -8.94
CA ILE A 24 -6.50 7.69 -8.72
C ILE A 24 -5.53 6.71 -9.37
N HIS A 25 -4.59 7.23 -10.17
CA HIS A 25 -3.50 6.39 -10.66
C HIS A 25 -2.66 5.91 -9.49
N ALA A 26 -2.48 4.61 -9.37
CA ALA A 26 -1.69 3.97 -8.32
C ALA A 26 -0.96 2.76 -8.89
N GLU A 27 0.26 2.56 -8.45
CA GLU A 27 1.10 1.44 -8.89
C GLU A 27 1.68 0.72 -7.69
N GLY A 28 1.83 -0.60 -7.81
CA GLY A 28 2.53 -1.42 -6.83
C GLY A 28 3.91 -1.80 -7.36
N TYR A 29 4.93 -1.70 -6.50
CA TYR A 29 6.30 -2.09 -6.83
C TYR A 29 6.89 -3.00 -5.76
N PRO A 30 7.77 -3.93 -6.13
CA PRO A 30 8.65 -4.54 -5.16
C PRO A 30 9.51 -3.43 -4.53
N ALA A 31 9.49 -3.29 -3.22
CA ALA A 31 10.24 -2.21 -2.57
C ALA A 31 11.75 -2.27 -2.85
N ALA A 32 12.28 -3.47 -3.19
CA ALA A 32 13.66 -3.63 -3.62
C ALA A 32 13.97 -2.89 -4.94
N GLU A 33 12.97 -2.81 -5.84
CA GLU A 33 13.12 -2.21 -7.16
C GLU A 33 12.85 -0.70 -7.17
N MET A 34 12.41 -0.13 -6.04
CA MET A 34 12.09 1.29 -5.95
C MET A 34 13.23 2.19 -6.45
N LYS A 35 14.49 1.82 -6.18
CA LYS A 35 15.66 2.60 -6.58
C LYS A 35 15.94 2.61 -8.09
N HIS A 36 15.38 1.68 -8.83
CA HIS A 36 15.65 1.51 -10.26
C HIS A 36 14.72 2.35 -11.16
N GLY A 37 14.12 3.39 -10.60
CA GLY A 37 13.28 4.33 -11.35
C GLY A 37 12.19 4.96 -10.50
N PRO A 38 11.27 4.17 -9.89
CA PRO A 38 10.11 4.72 -9.17
C PRO A 38 10.44 5.75 -8.09
N ILE A 39 11.60 5.65 -7.47
CA ILE A 39 12.08 6.62 -6.46
C ILE A 39 12.17 8.06 -6.98
N ALA A 40 12.31 8.24 -8.29
CA ALA A 40 12.35 9.56 -8.92
C ALA A 40 11.00 10.31 -8.83
N LEU A 41 9.91 9.59 -8.61
CA LEU A 41 8.57 10.15 -8.50
C LEU A 41 8.21 10.56 -7.07
N ILE A 42 9.07 10.24 -6.09
CA ILE A 42 8.79 10.52 -4.68
C ILE A 42 9.03 11.99 -4.38
N ASP A 43 7.99 12.66 -3.91
CA ASP A 43 8.00 14.03 -3.43
C ASP A 43 7.03 14.19 -2.22
N ALA A 44 6.82 15.43 -1.78
CA ALA A 44 5.97 15.74 -0.64
C ALA A 44 4.45 15.56 -0.91
N GLU A 45 4.04 15.51 -2.17
CA GLU A 45 2.63 15.45 -2.57
C GLU A 45 2.16 14.03 -2.88
N MET A 46 3.09 13.11 -3.17
CA MET A 46 2.79 11.73 -3.51
C MET A 46 2.88 10.82 -2.29
N PRO A 47 1.76 10.34 -1.75
CA PRO A 47 1.77 9.39 -0.64
C PRO A 47 2.24 8.01 -1.11
N VAL A 48 3.04 7.36 -0.28
CA VAL A 48 3.52 5.99 -0.49
C VAL A 48 2.94 5.09 0.58
N VAL A 49 2.15 4.10 0.16
CA VAL A 49 1.62 3.08 1.05
C VAL A 49 2.61 1.90 1.11
N VAL A 50 3.04 1.52 2.30
CA VAL A 50 4.05 0.48 2.50
C VAL A 50 3.52 -0.62 3.40
N VAL A 51 3.54 -1.87 2.93
CA VAL A 51 3.25 -3.03 3.77
C VAL A 51 4.54 -3.43 4.50
N ALA A 52 4.58 -3.21 5.80
CA ALA A 52 5.78 -3.23 6.63
C ALA A 52 5.57 -4.03 7.94
N THR A 53 4.98 -5.20 7.82
CA THR A 53 4.73 -6.12 8.92
C THR A 53 6.02 -6.75 9.47
N HIS A 54 5.98 -7.25 10.70
CA HIS A 54 7.10 -7.89 11.38
C HIS A 54 7.37 -9.30 10.81
N ASN A 55 8.22 -9.36 9.79
CA ASN A 55 8.63 -10.61 9.14
C ASN A 55 10.11 -10.55 8.74
N ALA A 56 10.60 -11.56 8.03
CA ALA A 56 12.00 -11.66 7.59
C ALA A 56 12.50 -10.47 6.73
N MET A 57 11.59 -9.66 6.18
CA MET A 57 11.92 -8.51 5.35
C MET A 57 11.86 -7.16 6.10
N TYR A 58 11.53 -7.16 7.39
CA TYR A 58 11.28 -5.96 8.20
C TYR A 58 12.40 -4.91 8.11
N GLU A 59 13.64 -5.30 8.37
CA GLU A 59 14.78 -4.37 8.31
C GLU A 59 14.99 -3.77 6.91
N LYS A 60 14.73 -4.57 5.88
CA LYS A 60 14.88 -4.13 4.50
C LYS A 60 13.77 -3.16 4.10
N ILE A 61 12.55 -3.39 4.55
CA ILE A 61 11.43 -2.47 4.27
C ILE A 61 11.59 -1.18 5.07
N MET A 62 12.07 -1.24 6.29
CA MET A 62 12.42 -0.07 7.10
C MET A 62 13.43 0.82 6.38
N SER A 63 14.50 0.24 5.81
CA SER A 63 15.46 0.99 5.01
C SER A 63 14.82 1.67 3.79
N ASN A 64 13.87 1.02 3.12
CA ASN A 64 13.13 1.63 2.02
C ASN A 64 12.27 2.82 2.50
N ILE A 65 11.64 2.71 3.67
CA ILE A 65 10.87 3.82 4.27
C ILE A 65 11.81 5.02 4.55
N GLN A 66 12.99 4.78 5.11
CA GLN A 66 13.98 5.84 5.34
C GLN A 66 14.40 6.55 4.04
N GLU A 67 14.54 5.80 2.95
CA GLU A 67 14.87 6.36 1.62
C GLU A 67 13.75 7.26 1.08
N ILE A 68 12.49 6.89 1.31
CA ILE A 68 11.32 7.71 0.96
C ILE A 68 11.32 8.99 1.81
N LYS A 69 11.48 8.86 3.12
CA LYS A 69 11.50 9.99 4.05
C LYS A 69 12.63 10.97 3.76
N ALA A 70 13.81 10.49 3.36
CA ALA A 70 14.94 11.34 2.94
C ALA A 70 14.59 12.24 1.73
N ARG A 71 13.54 11.90 0.96
CA ARG A 71 13.02 12.67 -0.19
C ARG A 71 11.76 13.45 0.14
N LYS A 72 11.42 13.56 1.43
CA LYS A 72 10.21 14.23 1.93
C LYS A 72 8.90 13.52 1.54
N GLY A 73 8.98 12.28 1.06
CA GLY A 73 7.78 11.48 0.75
C GLY A 73 6.95 11.22 2.01
N LYS A 74 5.64 11.21 1.83
CA LYS A 74 4.69 10.84 2.89
C LYS A 74 4.48 9.33 2.87
N VAL A 75 4.56 8.72 4.04
CA VAL A 75 4.44 7.26 4.19
C VAL A 75 3.23 6.91 5.04
N ILE A 76 2.36 6.07 4.48
CA ILE A 76 1.30 5.35 5.21
C ILE A 76 1.78 3.90 5.33
N ALA A 77 2.10 3.46 6.54
CA ALA A 77 2.61 2.11 6.76
C ALA A 77 1.55 1.18 7.35
N LEU A 78 1.44 -0.03 6.79
CA LEU A 78 0.75 -1.14 7.45
C LEU A 78 1.79 -1.85 8.31
N VAL A 79 1.61 -1.83 9.64
CA VAL A 79 2.58 -2.38 10.60
C VAL A 79 1.92 -3.43 11.47
N THR A 80 2.70 -4.32 12.05
CA THR A 80 2.20 -5.24 13.08
C THR A 80 1.87 -4.45 14.35
N GLU A 81 0.78 -4.79 15.01
CA GLU A 81 0.34 -4.18 16.26
C GLU A 81 1.48 -4.08 17.29
N GLY A 82 1.62 -2.89 17.88
CA GLY A 82 2.68 -2.59 18.83
C GLY A 82 4.05 -2.27 18.23
N ASP A 83 4.15 -2.12 16.89
CA ASP A 83 5.38 -1.63 16.26
C ASP A 83 5.74 -0.23 16.78
N THR A 84 6.97 -0.07 17.23
CA THR A 84 7.48 1.19 17.79
C THR A 84 8.61 1.82 16.96
N VAL A 85 9.03 1.17 15.89
CA VAL A 85 10.16 1.60 15.06
C VAL A 85 9.65 2.24 13.76
N ILE A 86 8.94 1.48 12.94
CA ILE A 86 8.37 2.02 11.67
C ILE A 86 7.29 3.05 11.96
N SER A 87 6.49 2.86 13.01
CA SER A 87 5.48 3.83 13.42
C SER A 87 6.03 5.21 13.80
N LYS A 88 7.32 5.32 14.14
CA LYS A 88 7.99 6.62 14.34
C LYS A 88 8.56 7.23 13.05
N LEU A 89 8.73 6.43 12.02
CA LEU A 89 9.27 6.86 10.72
C LEU A 89 8.17 7.26 9.74
N ALA A 90 7.04 6.54 9.78
CA ALA A 90 5.89 6.81 8.93
C ALA A 90 5.13 8.06 9.37
N ASP A 91 4.37 8.64 8.47
CA ASP A 91 3.47 9.77 8.78
C ASP A 91 2.15 9.26 9.37
N ASP A 92 1.66 8.13 8.85
CA ASP A 92 0.46 7.46 9.33
C ASP A 92 0.69 5.94 9.39
N CYS A 93 0.03 5.27 10.33
CA CYS A 93 0.12 3.81 10.47
C CYS A 93 -1.27 3.17 10.56
N ILE A 94 -1.38 1.99 9.96
CA ILE A 94 -2.50 1.07 10.13
C ILE A 94 -1.94 -0.18 10.80
N GLU A 95 -2.37 -0.44 12.02
CA GLU A 95 -1.91 -1.60 12.77
C GLU A 95 -2.68 -2.86 12.38
N LEU A 96 -1.95 -3.96 12.25
CA LEU A 96 -2.45 -5.28 11.92
C LEU A 96 -2.15 -6.26 13.04
N PRO A 97 -3.05 -7.17 13.37
CA PRO A 97 -2.75 -8.20 14.36
C PRO A 97 -1.56 -9.06 13.90
N GLU A 98 -0.76 -9.51 14.87
CA GLU A 98 0.31 -10.47 14.61
C GLU A 98 -0.27 -11.78 14.07
N THR A 99 0.36 -12.35 13.04
CA THR A 99 -0.03 -13.64 12.46
C THR A 99 1.17 -14.34 11.84
N LEU A 100 0.95 -15.56 11.33
CA LEU A 100 1.98 -16.26 10.57
C LEU A 100 2.29 -15.50 9.27
N GLU A 101 3.56 -15.41 8.90
CA GLU A 101 4.02 -14.67 7.72
C GLU A 101 3.28 -15.06 6.44
N CYS A 102 2.97 -16.34 6.26
CA CYS A 102 2.20 -16.81 5.08
C CYS A 102 0.73 -16.38 5.08
N LEU A 103 0.18 -15.93 6.21
CA LEU A 103 -1.19 -15.43 6.34
C LEU A 103 -1.28 -13.91 6.34
N GLU A 104 -0.15 -13.20 6.47
CA GLU A 104 -0.11 -11.74 6.41
C GLU A 104 -0.83 -11.15 5.18
N PRO A 105 -0.71 -11.73 3.97
CA PRO A 105 -1.42 -11.24 2.80
C PRO A 105 -2.94 -11.14 2.97
N LEU A 106 -3.53 -12.08 3.69
CA LEU A 106 -4.98 -12.10 3.93
C LEU A 106 -5.41 -10.91 4.79
N ILE A 107 -4.72 -10.68 5.90
CA ILE A 107 -5.08 -9.61 6.83
C ILE A 107 -4.66 -8.23 6.31
N ALA A 108 -3.53 -8.12 5.59
CA ALA A 108 -3.05 -6.85 5.07
C ALA A 108 -3.86 -6.34 3.86
N THR A 109 -4.52 -7.22 3.12
CA THR A 109 -5.38 -6.83 1.99
C THR A 109 -6.62 -6.07 2.45
N VAL A 110 -7.24 -6.47 3.56
CA VAL A 110 -8.49 -5.86 4.06
C VAL A 110 -8.35 -4.35 4.31
N PRO A 111 -7.36 -3.85 5.09
CA PRO A 111 -7.22 -2.41 5.29
C PRO A 111 -6.86 -1.65 4.02
N LEU A 112 -6.21 -2.26 3.03
CA LEU A 112 -5.97 -1.62 1.73
C LEU A 112 -7.26 -1.48 0.92
N GLN A 113 -8.16 -2.45 0.99
CA GLN A 113 -9.51 -2.35 0.42
C GLN A 113 -10.32 -1.25 1.10
N LEU A 114 -10.27 -1.17 2.44
CA LEU A 114 -10.91 -0.10 3.21
C LEU A 114 -10.32 1.28 2.89
N LEU A 115 -9.00 1.38 2.75
CA LEU A 115 -8.34 2.62 2.34
C LEU A 115 -8.87 3.09 0.97
N ALA A 116 -8.92 2.19 -0.01
CA ALA A 116 -9.45 2.49 -1.34
C ALA A 116 -10.92 2.92 -1.26
N TYR A 117 -11.74 2.22 -0.47
CA TYR A 117 -13.14 2.55 -0.23
C TYR A 117 -13.31 3.95 0.34
N HIS A 118 -12.63 4.28 1.44
CA HIS A 118 -12.75 5.58 2.08
C HIS A 118 -12.26 6.73 1.18
N VAL A 119 -11.17 6.52 0.46
CA VAL A 119 -10.68 7.50 -0.52
C VAL A 119 -11.72 7.74 -1.63
N ALA A 120 -12.35 6.68 -2.13
CA ALA A 120 -13.40 6.81 -3.14
C ALA A 120 -14.62 7.59 -2.61
N ILE A 121 -15.07 7.28 -1.38
CA ILE A 121 -16.16 8.02 -0.73
C ILE A 121 -15.79 9.50 -0.54
N CYS A 122 -14.60 9.81 -0.05
CA CYS A 122 -14.13 11.20 0.10
C CYS A 122 -14.10 11.95 -1.24
N LYS A 123 -13.90 11.25 -2.35
CA LYS A 123 -13.96 11.80 -3.71
C LYS A 123 -15.35 11.81 -4.32
N GLY A 124 -16.39 11.42 -3.58
CA GLY A 124 -17.77 11.35 -4.07
C GLY A 124 -17.96 10.32 -5.20
N LYS A 125 -17.20 9.21 -5.18
CA LYS A 125 -17.31 8.15 -6.20
C LYS A 125 -18.29 7.07 -5.74
N ASN A 126 -19.00 6.48 -6.72
CA ASN A 126 -19.84 5.32 -6.46
C ASN A 126 -18.97 4.07 -6.44
N VAL A 127 -18.82 3.47 -5.26
CA VAL A 127 -17.98 2.28 -5.04
C VAL A 127 -18.65 0.98 -5.48
N ASP A 128 -19.99 0.97 -5.57
CA ASP A 128 -20.75 -0.23 -5.93
C ASP A 128 -20.87 -0.41 -7.45
N GLN A 129 -20.75 0.69 -8.18
CA GLN A 129 -20.84 0.70 -9.65
C GLN A 129 -19.71 1.54 -10.26
N PRO A 130 -18.47 1.10 -10.13
CA PRO A 130 -17.35 1.81 -10.75
C PRO A 130 -17.49 1.79 -12.28
N ARG A 131 -17.15 2.92 -12.91
CA ARG A 131 -17.23 3.04 -14.37
C ARG A 131 -16.25 2.07 -15.06
N ASN A 132 -16.64 1.61 -16.25
CA ASN A 132 -15.81 0.73 -17.10
C ASN A 132 -15.47 -0.65 -16.50
N LEU A 133 -16.11 -1.01 -15.39
CA LEU A 133 -15.94 -2.33 -14.77
C LEU A 133 -17.28 -3.06 -14.75
N ALA A 134 -17.24 -4.33 -15.07
CA ALA A 134 -18.40 -5.23 -15.01
C ALA A 134 -17.99 -6.55 -14.36
N LYS A 135 -18.96 -7.21 -13.70
CA LYS A 135 -18.74 -8.54 -13.09
C LYS A 135 -18.55 -9.64 -14.13
N SER A 136 -18.98 -9.38 -15.35
CA SER A 136 -18.77 -10.29 -16.49
C SER A 136 -18.42 -9.49 -17.73
N VAL A 137 -17.52 -10.00 -18.54
CA VAL A 137 -17.22 -9.43 -19.86
C VAL A 137 -18.36 -9.85 -20.80
N THR A 138 -19.14 -8.89 -21.26
CA THR A 138 -20.28 -9.11 -22.16
C THR A 138 -20.02 -8.61 -23.59
N VAL A 139 -18.90 -7.92 -23.80
CA VAL A 139 -18.47 -7.40 -25.08
C VAL A 139 -16.97 -7.66 -25.23
N GLU A 140 -16.57 -8.31 -26.31
CA GLU A 140 -15.20 -8.48 -26.73
C GLU A 140 -14.74 -7.37 -27.69
#